data_a91fdeb96b90f1bf5744308e8e31f972
#
_entry.id   a91fdeb96b90f1bf5744308e8e31f972
#
_cell.length_a   1.000
_cell.length_b   1.000
_cell.length_c   1.000
_cell.angle_alpha   90.00
_cell.angle_beta   90.00
_cell.angle_gamma   90.00
#
_symmetry.space_group_name_H-M   'P 1'
#
loop_
_entity.id
_entity.type
_entity.pdbx_description
1 polymer ?
#
loop_
_entity_poly.entity_id
_entity_poly.type
_entity_poly.pdbx_seq_one_letter_code
_entity_poly.pdbx_strand_id
1 'polypeptide(L)'
;MKTVVQDAVVFLVMVALLLGCTQRSDRVVAVVVHPSKPTLVYVATEEAVYKTRDGGLAWKRLSEGLRRVRVMNLAIDPQLPANVFAGTLADGVYKSPDGGRRWLPRNAGIQKGTISANVNQLVFDPIDSQILYAATTVGVFQTRDAGQSWTERMRGMSEINFIVALAVDPMSPNILYAGTSGGVYRSLDGADHWTKTNNGLVPDDAKMASMALGVNRLLIDSADPDVVYAGTTRGVFKTLNKGEEWTRLAAGLGELYVSSLVLEPGNGQHLYMGTSRGIFQSRDGGHTWKTTNNGLDNLNIRTIAMDPRDPLMLYVGTNGSGLFRSRDGGESWTHVPLATGRPQ
;
A
#
# COMPACT_ATOMS: atom_id res chain seq x y z
N MET A 1 -11.79 55.57 22.74
CA MET A 1 -12.01 54.18 23.23
C MET A 1 -12.42 53.17 22.15
N LYS A 2 -12.81 53.58 20.94
CA LYS A 2 -13.17 52.62 19.85
C LYS A 2 -11.99 52.11 19.01
N THR A 3 -10.90 52.83 18.95
CA THR A 3 -9.69 52.50 18.14
C THR A 3 -8.80 51.42 18.81
N VAL A 4 -8.69 51.41 20.12
CA VAL A 4 -7.80 50.47 20.85
C VAL A 4 -8.35 49.03 20.87
N VAL A 5 -9.69 48.87 20.76
CA VAL A 5 -10.32 47.52 20.74
C VAL A 5 -10.19 46.86 19.35
N GLN A 6 -10.13 47.68 18.30
CA GLN A 6 -10.01 47.15 16.92
C GLN A 6 -8.59 46.64 16.63
N ASP A 7 -7.57 47.32 17.17
CA ASP A 7 -6.17 46.86 17.02
C ASP A 7 -5.87 45.63 17.84
N ALA A 8 -6.50 45.44 19.01
CA ALA A 8 -6.35 44.23 19.83
C ALA A 8 -6.99 43.01 19.19
N VAL A 9 -8.12 43.14 18.49
CA VAL A 9 -8.80 42.05 17.77
C VAL A 9 -8.02 41.67 16.53
N VAL A 10 -7.47 42.63 15.78
CA VAL A 10 -6.63 42.35 14.61
C VAL A 10 -5.32 41.66 15.02
N PHE A 11 -4.73 42.05 16.15
CA PHE A 11 -3.51 41.44 16.67
C PHE A 11 -3.78 40.00 17.19
N LEU A 12 -4.93 39.74 17.82
CA LEU A 12 -5.32 38.39 18.25
C LEU A 12 -5.61 37.46 17.06
N VAL A 13 -6.23 37.97 15.99
CA VAL A 13 -6.47 37.21 14.76
C VAL A 13 -5.18 36.95 13.99
N MET A 14 -4.24 37.91 13.97
CA MET A 14 -2.92 37.73 13.35
C MET A 14 -2.03 36.76 14.15
N VAL A 15 -2.08 36.81 15.50
CA VAL A 15 -1.36 35.84 16.35
C VAL A 15 -1.96 34.46 16.25
N ALA A 16 -3.30 34.33 16.09
CA ALA A 16 -3.94 33.02 15.80
C ALA A 16 -3.60 32.48 14.41
N LEU A 17 -3.37 33.34 13.42
CA LEU A 17 -2.89 32.97 12.08
C LEU A 17 -1.38 32.65 12.03
N LEU A 18 -0.59 33.18 12.95
CA LEU A 18 0.85 32.86 13.11
C LEU A 18 1.10 31.65 14.01
N LEU A 19 0.12 31.27 14.85
CA LEU A 19 0.03 30.01 15.57
C LEU A 19 -0.75 28.96 14.75
N GLY A 20 -0.94 29.19 13.46
CA GLY A 20 -1.31 28.15 12.54
C GLY A 20 -0.30 27.03 12.70
N CYS A 21 -0.62 26.10 13.63
CA CYS A 21 -0.05 24.77 13.63
C CYS A 21 0.07 24.38 12.17
N THR A 22 1.27 24.24 11.66
CA THR A 22 1.51 23.37 10.53
C THR A 22 0.99 22.02 11.00
N GLN A 23 -0.28 21.70 10.71
CA GLN A 23 -0.80 20.37 10.91
C GLN A 23 0.13 19.50 10.08
N ARG A 24 1.05 18.84 10.79
CA ARG A 24 1.86 17.79 10.20
C ARG A 24 0.87 16.86 9.54
N SER A 25 1.09 16.52 8.30
CA SER A 25 0.25 15.59 7.58
C SER A 25 0.33 14.24 8.30
N ASP A 26 -0.69 13.91 9.09
CA ASP A 26 -0.82 12.60 9.75
C ASP A 26 -1.26 11.52 8.76
N ARG A 27 -0.96 11.71 7.47
CA ARG A 27 -1.22 10.74 6.43
C ARG A 27 -0.27 9.57 6.54
N VAL A 28 -0.81 8.41 6.83
CA VAL A 28 -0.07 7.15 6.79
C VAL A 28 -0.23 6.55 5.40
N VAL A 29 0.88 6.39 4.70
CA VAL A 29 0.90 5.90 3.30
C VAL A 29 1.19 4.41 3.19
N ALA A 30 1.94 3.84 4.13
CA ALA A 30 2.24 2.42 4.19
C ALA A 30 2.40 1.94 5.62
N VAL A 31 1.93 0.72 5.88
CA VAL A 31 2.18 -0.05 7.09
C VAL A 31 2.63 -1.43 6.69
N VAL A 32 3.75 -1.90 7.23
CA VAL A 32 4.24 -3.27 7.00
C VAL A 32 4.63 -3.91 8.33
N VAL A 33 4.10 -5.11 8.55
CA VAL A 33 4.40 -5.95 9.71
C VAL A 33 5.52 -6.91 9.35
N HIS A 34 6.48 -7.08 10.25
CA HIS A 34 7.61 -7.99 10.01
C HIS A 34 7.12 -9.45 10.01
N PRO A 35 7.45 -10.26 8.99
CA PRO A 35 6.83 -11.57 8.79
C PRO A 35 7.09 -12.58 9.93
N SER A 36 8.24 -12.50 10.59
CA SER A 36 8.62 -13.43 11.66
C SER A 36 8.63 -12.83 13.06
N LYS A 37 8.50 -11.50 13.20
CA LYS A 37 8.46 -10.76 14.47
C LYS A 37 7.35 -9.69 14.41
N PRO A 38 6.09 -10.05 14.60
CA PRO A 38 4.96 -9.14 14.36
C PRO A 38 4.91 -7.91 15.27
N THR A 39 5.58 -7.95 16.43
CA THR A 39 5.78 -6.75 17.26
C THR A 39 6.64 -5.69 16.60
N LEU A 40 7.36 -6.06 15.51
CA LEU A 40 8.16 -5.16 14.69
C LEU A 40 7.34 -4.67 13.51
N VAL A 41 6.95 -3.41 13.55
CA VAL A 41 6.14 -2.77 12.50
C VAL A 41 6.86 -1.53 11.98
N TYR A 42 6.78 -1.31 10.68
CA TYR A 42 7.20 -0.07 10.04
C TYR A 42 6.00 0.68 9.50
N VAL A 43 6.02 1.99 9.68
CA VAL A 43 5.00 2.91 9.17
C VAL A 43 5.67 4.01 8.39
N ALA A 44 5.21 4.25 7.18
CA ALA A 44 5.58 5.43 6.41
C ALA A 44 4.45 6.45 6.44
N THR A 45 4.80 7.68 6.75
CA THR A 45 4.00 8.87 6.51
C THR A 45 4.58 9.64 5.33
N GLU A 46 3.91 10.70 4.89
CA GLU A 46 4.48 11.57 3.85
C GLU A 46 5.81 12.21 4.25
N GLU A 47 6.12 12.28 5.56
CA GLU A 47 7.30 13.00 6.08
C GLU A 47 8.41 12.09 6.59
N ALA A 48 8.08 10.84 6.99
CA ALA A 48 9.05 10.00 7.68
C ALA A 48 8.66 8.51 7.68
N VAL A 49 9.66 7.69 7.96
CA VAL A 49 9.48 6.28 8.33
C VAL A 49 9.61 6.15 9.84
N TYR A 50 8.70 5.41 10.43
CA TYR A 50 8.69 5.05 11.84
C TYR A 50 8.79 3.55 12.01
N LYS A 51 9.33 3.12 13.15
CA LYS A 51 9.48 1.72 13.52
C LYS A 51 9.11 1.54 14.99
N THR A 52 8.36 0.48 15.26
CA THR A 52 8.16 -0.05 16.61
C THR A 52 8.79 -1.43 16.74
N ARG A 53 9.04 -1.88 17.98
CA ARG A 53 9.50 -3.23 18.33
C ARG A 53 8.60 -3.91 19.37
N ASP A 54 7.56 -3.23 19.79
CA ASP A 54 6.67 -3.60 20.89
C ASP A 54 5.17 -3.54 20.49
N GLY A 55 4.90 -3.73 19.17
CA GLY A 55 3.53 -3.73 18.66
C GLY A 55 2.85 -2.37 18.73
N GLY A 56 3.64 -1.28 18.65
CA GLY A 56 3.11 0.08 18.59
C GLY A 56 2.91 0.77 19.93
N LEU A 57 3.60 0.34 21.01
CA LEU A 57 3.63 1.07 22.27
C LEU A 57 4.61 2.24 22.21
N ALA A 58 5.77 2.06 21.56
CA ALA A 58 6.75 3.10 21.31
C ALA A 58 7.21 3.11 19.85
N TRP A 59 7.42 4.31 19.29
CA TRP A 59 7.83 4.51 17.91
C TRP A 59 9.12 5.29 17.82
N LYS A 60 10.02 4.82 16.97
CA LYS A 60 11.26 5.52 16.64
C LYS A 60 11.20 6.00 15.20
N ARG A 61 11.46 7.29 14.98
CA ARG A 61 11.63 7.85 13.64
C ARG A 61 12.96 7.37 13.04
N LEU A 62 12.93 6.88 11.81
CA LEU A 62 14.08 6.30 11.09
C LEU A 62 14.13 6.89 9.69
N SER A 63 14.64 8.09 9.56
CA SER A 63 14.66 8.82 8.30
C SER A 63 16.06 9.28 7.86
N GLU A 64 17.12 8.70 8.44
CA GLU A 64 18.49 8.99 8.01
C GLU A 64 18.70 8.50 6.57
N GLY A 65 19.00 9.43 5.67
CA GLY A 65 19.09 9.17 4.22
C GLY A 65 17.79 9.38 3.45
N LEU A 66 16.63 9.57 4.12
CA LEU A 66 15.34 9.89 3.49
C LEU A 66 14.90 11.35 3.71
N ARG A 67 15.83 12.24 4.00
CA ARG A 67 15.48 13.65 4.24
C ARG A 67 14.93 14.29 2.98
N ARG A 68 13.68 14.82 3.05
CA ARG A 68 12.91 15.38 1.92
C ARG A 68 12.48 14.37 0.86
N VAL A 69 12.60 13.07 1.14
CA VAL A 69 12.13 11.99 0.25
C VAL A 69 10.72 11.60 0.68
N ARG A 70 9.78 11.60 -0.27
CA ARG A 70 8.40 11.14 -0.02
C ARG A 70 8.30 9.64 -0.25
N VAL A 71 8.19 8.89 0.84
CA VAL A 71 7.98 7.45 0.77
C VAL A 71 6.53 7.17 0.39
N MET A 72 6.31 6.27 -0.55
CA MET A 72 4.99 5.83 -1.03
C MET A 72 4.67 4.40 -0.59
N ASN A 73 5.70 3.57 -0.46
CA ASN A 73 5.58 2.15 -0.16
C ASN A 73 6.78 1.66 0.64
N LEU A 74 6.58 0.61 1.44
CA LEU A 74 7.64 -0.11 2.15
C LEU A 74 7.52 -1.61 1.85
N ALA A 75 8.67 -2.28 1.74
CA ALA A 75 8.75 -3.74 1.64
C ALA A 75 9.86 -4.27 2.56
N ILE A 76 9.58 -5.35 3.29
CA ILE A 76 10.55 -6.05 4.13
C ILE A 76 10.99 -7.30 3.38
N ASP A 77 12.29 -7.52 3.29
CA ASP A 77 12.88 -8.73 2.71
C ASP A 77 12.42 -9.96 3.51
N PRO A 78 11.74 -10.92 2.89
CA PRO A 78 11.18 -12.07 3.61
C PRO A 78 12.24 -13.01 4.17
N GLN A 79 13.41 -13.09 3.56
CA GLN A 79 14.54 -13.95 3.99
C GLN A 79 15.50 -13.22 4.91
N LEU A 80 15.76 -11.94 4.64
CA LEU A 80 16.66 -11.08 5.40
C LEU A 80 15.94 -9.83 5.91
N PRO A 81 15.11 -9.94 6.95
CA PRO A 81 14.22 -8.83 7.39
C PRO A 81 14.95 -7.61 7.96
N ALA A 82 16.27 -7.63 8.06
CA ALA A 82 17.08 -6.43 8.28
C ALA A 82 17.10 -5.52 7.04
N ASN A 83 16.92 -6.10 5.84
CA ASN A 83 16.77 -5.34 4.61
C ASN A 83 15.33 -4.82 4.51
N VAL A 84 15.20 -3.52 4.42
CA VAL A 84 13.91 -2.84 4.19
C VAL A 84 14.06 -1.95 2.97
N PHE A 85 13.07 -1.99 2.09
CA PHE A 85 13.04 -1.17 0.89
C PHE A 85 11.93 -0.13 0.99
N ALA A 86 12.17 1.04 0.42
CA ALA A 86 11.22 2.12 0.31
C ALA A 86 11.10 2.55 -1.15
N GLY A 87 9.89 2.44 -1.70
CA GLY A 87 9.52 3.08 -2.95
C GLY A 87 9.09 4.51 -2.70
N THR A 88 9.51 5.44 -3.56
CA THR A 88 9.36 6.87 -3.33
C THR A 88 8.67 7.58 -4.50
N LEU A 89 8.20 8.80 -4.24
CA LEU A 89 7.74 9.71 -5.27
C LEU A 89 8.94 10.47 -5.84
N ALA A 90 9.26 10.25 -7.12
CA ALA A 90 10.30 10.92 -7.91
C ALA A 90 11.77 10.64 -7.52
N ASP A 91 12.03 9.85 -6.46
CA ASP A 91 13.40 9.55 -6.01
C ASP A 91 13.78 8.07 -6.19
N GLY A 92 12.87 7.25 -6.75
CA GLY A 92 13.09 5.82 -7.03
C GLY A 92 13.04 4.95 -5.78
N VAL A 93 13.98 4.03 -5.66
CA VAL A 93 14.05 3.01 -4.61
C VAL A 93 15.19 3.31 -3.63
N TYR A 94 14.91 3.18 -2.34
CA TYR A 94 15.90 3.20 -1.28
C TYR A 94 15.93 1.85 -0.55
N LYS A 95 17.12 1.42 -0.14
CA LYS A 95 17.33 0.23 0.68
C LYS A 95 17.98 0.60 2.01
N SER A 96 17.47 0.04 3.08
CA SER A 96 18.15 0.01 4.39
C SER A 96 18.62 -1.42 4.66
N PRO A 97 19.91 -1.67 4.87
CA PRO A 97 20.43 -3.00 5.21
C PRO A 97 20.42 -3.29 6.72
N ASP A 98 19.99 -2.32 7.55
CA ASP A 98 20.13 -2.32 8.99
C ASP A 98 18.81 -2.05 9.75
N GLY A 99 17.70 -2.39 9.10
CA GLY A 99 16.37 -2.30 9.68
C GLY A 99 15.89 -0.87 9.83
N GLY A 100 16.17 -0.02 8.86
CA GLY A 100 15.69 1.34 8.76
C GLY A 100 16.58 2.40 9.41
N ARG A 101 17.75 2.03 9.95
CA ARG A 101 18.65 3.01 10.59
C ARG A 101 19.25 3.96 9.56
N ARG A 102 19.72 3.43 8.43
CA ARG A 102 20.30 4.17 7.32
C ARG A 102 19.66 3.74 6.01
N TRP A 103 19.34 4.70 5.14
CA TRP A 103 18.76 4.46 3.83
C TRP A 103 19.69 4.91 2.73
N LEU A 104 19.87 4.05 1.72
CA LEU A 104 20.75 4.27 0.59
C LEU A 104 19.96 4.16 -0.72
N PRO A 105 20.14 5.08 -1.68
CA PRO A 105 19.48 4.97 -2.98
C PRO A 105 19.96 3.71 -3.74
N ARG A 106 19.02 3.09 -4.47
CA ARG A 106 19.23 1.89 -5.29
C ARG A 106 18.48 2.04 -6.62
N ASN A 107 19.03 2.88 -7.52
CA ASN A 107 18.31 3.39 -8.69
C ASN A 107 19.01 3.11 -10.03
N ALA A 108 20.08 2.31 -10.09
CA ALA A 108 20.71 1.99 -11.36
C ALA A 108 19.68 1.32 -12.28
N GLY A 109 19.38 1.93 -13.44
CA GLY A 109 18.33 1.50 -14.37
C GLY A 109 16.98 2.22 -14.19
N ILE A 110 16.72 2.89 -13.05
CA ILE A 110 15.56 3.77 -12.85
C ILE A 110 16.04 5.22 -12.93
N GLN A 111 15.48 5.99 -13.87
CA GLN A 111 15.90 7.39 -14.08
C GLN A 111 15.32 8.29 -12.98
N LYS A 112 16.17 8.72 -12.04
CA LYS A 112 15.82 9.66 -10.97
C LYS A 112 15.32 11.00 -11.54
N GLY A 113 14.33 11.59 -10.89
CA GLY A 113 13.74 12.87 -11.30
C GLY A 113 12.78 12.78 -12.47
N THR A 114 12.47 11.58 -12.94
CA THR A 114 11.47 11.31 -13.98
C THR A 114 10.25 10.61 -13.38
N ILE A 115 9.18 10.48 -14.14
CA ILE A 115 7.98 9.75 -13.73
C ILE A 115 8.24 8.24 -13.52
N SER A 116 9.30 7.67 -14.11
CA SER A 116 9.72 6.29 -13.84
C SER A 116 10.24 6.09 -12.42
N ALA A 117 10.70 7.16 -11.77
CA ALA A 117 11.12 7.12 -10.38
C ALA A 117 9.98 7.20 -9.36
N ASN A 118 8.71 7.31 -9.81
CA ASN A 118 7.54 7.17 -8.94
C ASN A 118 7.26 5.69 -8.72
N VAL A 119 7.67 5.17 -7.57
CA VAL A 119 7.51 3.75 -7.21
C VAL A 119 6.27 3.58 -6.36
N ASN A 120 5.21 3.03 -6.95
CA ASN A 120 3.90 2.86 -6.33
C ASN A 120 3.87 1.65 -5.40
N GLN A 121 4.54 0.56 -5.77
CA GLN A 121 4.63 -0.65 -4.95
C GLN A 121 5.95 -1.38 -5.21
N LEU A 122 6.47 -2.03 -4.17
CA LEU A 122 7.59 -2.97 -4.22
C LEU A 122 7.09 -4.34 -3.75
N VAL A 123 7.41 -5.39 -4.49
CA VAL A 123 7.05 -6.76 -4.15
C VAL A 123 8.25 -7.66 -4.34
N PHE A 124 8.56 -8.46 -3.32
CA PHE A 124 9.60 -9.48 -3.39
C PHE A 124 9.11 -10.73 -4.11
N ASP A 125 10.03 -11.41 -4.76
CA ASP A 125 9.90 -12.83 -5.02
C ASP A 125 9.87 -13.57 -3.65
N PRO A 126 8.88 -14.45 -3.41
CA PRO A 126 8.74 -15.11 -2.12
C PRO A 126 9.84 -16.13 -1.82
N ILE A 127 10.56 -16.61 -2.84
CA ILE A 127 11.58 -17.67 -2.74
C ILE A 127 13.00 -17.08 -2.81
N ASP A 128 13.22 -16.05 -3.64
CA ASP A 128 14.55 -15.44 -3.85
C ASP A 128 14.52 -13.93 -3.55
N SER A 129 15.05 -13.52 -2.42
CA SER A 129 15.10 -12.12 -2.02
C SER A 129 16.10 -11.25 -2.81
N GLN A 130 16.87 -11.83 -3.74
CA GLN A 130 17.61 -11.07 -4.73
C GLN A 130 16.66 -10.47 -5.80
N ILE A 131 15.48 -11.06 -5.96
CA ILE A 131 14.49 -10.66 -6.95
C ILE A 131 13.43 -9.78 -6.30
N LEU A 132 13.30 -8.55 -6.79
CA LEU A 132 12.21 -7.62 -6.48
C LEU A 132 11.60 -7.08 -7.75
N TYR A 133 10.34 -6.72 -7.65
CA TYR A 133 9.60 -6.01 -8.68
C TYR A 133 9.14 -4.65 -8.15
N ALA A 134 9.25 -3.63 -8.98
CA ALA A 134 8.77 -2.29 -8.71
C ALA A 134 7.67 -1.91 -9.70
N ALA A 135 6.47 -1.64 -9.19
CA ALA A 135 5.40 -0.97 -9.93
C ALA A 135 5.70 0.52 -9.99
N THR A 136 5.81 1.07 -11.18
CA THR A 136 6.06 2.50 -11.38
C THR A 136 4.98 3.16 -12.22
N THR A 137 5.01 4.48 -12.30
CA THR A 137 4.10 5.24 -13.15
C THR A 137 4.21 4.89 -14.63
N VAL A 138 5.33 4.31 -15.09
CA VAL A 138 5.57 4.02 -16.50
C VAL A 138 5.74 2.54 -16.82
N GLY A 139 5.84 1.68 -15.81
CA GLY A 139 6.04 0.26 -16.08
C GLY A 139 6.44 -0.56 -14.86
N VAL A 140 6.74 -1.82 -15.12
CA VAL A 140 7.30 -2.76 -14.17
C VAL A 140 8.81 -2.80 -14.33
N PHE A 141 9.54 -2.67 -13.23
CA PHE A 141 10.98 -2.89 -13.18
C PHE A 141 11.29 -4.10 -12.31
N GLN A 142 12.27 -4.88 -12.71
CA GLN A 142 12.77 -6.03 -11.97
C GLN A 142 14.25 -5.83 -11.60
N THR A 143 14.62 -6.19 -10.38
CA THR A 143 16.00 -6.43 -9.99
C THR A 143 16.22 -7.92 -9.75
N ARG A 144 17.45 -8.39 -9.96
CA ARG A 144 17.92 -9.75 -9.62
C ARG A 144 19.20 -9.72 -8.76
N ASP A 145 19.50 -8.56 -8.19
CA ASP A 145 20.70 -8.28 -7.39
C ASP A 145 20.37 -7.48 -6.12
N ALA A 146 19.19 -7.72 -5.55
CA ALA A 146 18.67 -7.04 -4.35
C ALA A 146 18.68 -5.51 -4.47
N GLY A 147 18.29 -5.00 -5.65
CA GLY A 147 18.11 -3.60 -5.93
C GLY A 147 19.36 -2.84 -6.35
N GLN A 148 20.48 -3.52 -6.67
CA GLN A 148 21.67 -2.81 -7.16
C GLN A 148 21.42 -2.27 -8.58
N SER A 149 20.75 -3.07 -9.43
CA SER A 149 20.33 -2.65 -10.77
C SER A 149 18.88 -3.07 -11.07
N TRP A 150 18.22 -2.31 -11.95
CA TRP A 150 16.83 -2.52 -12.36
C TRP A 150 16.72 -2.58 -13.87
N THR A 151 15.90 -3.51 -14.35
CA THR A 151 15.59 -3.68 -15.77
C THR A 151 14.10 -3.56 -15.98
N GLU A 152 13.69 -2.79 -16.96
CA GLU A 152 12.28 -2.66 -17.35
C GLU A 152 11.73 -3.98 -17.91
N ARG A 153 10.49 -4.31 -17.55
CA ARG A 153 9.77 -5.54 -17.90
C ARG A 153 8.37 -5.20 -18.41
N MET A 154 8.27 -4.75 -19.67
CA MET A 154 7.02 -4.24 -20.25
C MET A 154 6.57 -4.98 -21.51
N ARG A 155 7.26 -6.04 -21.91
CA ARG A 155 6.91 -6.78 -23.15
C ARG A 155 5.48 -7.35 -23.04
N GLY A 156 4.63 -7.02 -24.02
CA GLY A 156 3.22 -7.42 -24.04
C GLY A 156 2.26 -6.39 -23.43
N MET A 157 2.78 -5.35 -22.76
CA MET A 157 1.99 -4.18 -22.36
C MET A 157 2.09 -3.11 -23.44
N SER A 158 1.07 -3.02 -24.31
CA SER A 158 1.11 -2.19 -25.53
C SER A 158 0.80 -0.70 -25.30
N GLU A 159 0.31 -0.36 -24.11
CA GLU A 159 -0.07 1.00 -23.73
C GLU A 159 0.73 1.43 -22.50
N ILE A 160 1.06 2.72 -22.40
CA ILE A 160 1.62 3.29 -21.19
C ILE A 160 0.51 3.24 -20.12
N ASN A 161 0.58 2.26 -19.25
CA ASN A 161 -0.35 2.07 -18.16
C ASN A 161 0.35 2.40 -16.84
N PHE A 162 -0.26 3.23 -16.04
CA PHE A 162 0.18 3.42 -14.66
C PHE A 162 0.08 2.08 -13.93
N ILE A 163 1.23 1.50 -13.55
CA ILE A 163 1.25 0.28 -12.74
C ILE A 163 1.15 0.71 -11.29
N VAL A 164 0.05 0.31 -10.65
CA VAL A 164 -0.24 0.71 -9.26
C VAL A 164 -0.02 -0.46 -8.31
N ALA A 165 -0.33 -1.67 -8.76
CA ALA A 165 -0.27 -2.88 -7.96
C ALA A 165 0.51 -3.99 -8.66
N LEU A 166 1.21 -4.80 -7.86
CA LEU A 166 1.84 -6.05 -8.27
C LEU A 166 1.51 -7.14 -7.25
N ALA A 167 1.35 -8.35 -7.73
CA ALA A 167 1.30 -9.55 -6.88
C ALA A 167 2.13 -10.65 -7.54
N VAL A 168 2.89 -11.38 -6.72
CA VAL A 168 3.69 -12.54 -7.13
C VAL A 168 3.06 -13.77 -6.50
N ASP A 169 2.85 -14.82 -7.27
CA ASP A 169 2.31 -16.09 -6.78
C ASP A 169 3.29 -16.70 -5.76
N PRO A 170 2.85 -16.95 -4.51
CA PRO A 170 3.72 -17.43 -3.46
C PRO A 170 4.24 -18.86 -3.66
N MET A 171 3.57 -19.65 -4.50
CA MET A 171 3.94 -21.03 -4.81
C MET A 171 4.64 -21.16 -6.17
N SER A 172 4.39 -20.22 -7.09
CA SER A 172 4.93 -20.22 -8.45
C SER A 172 5.39 -18.80 -8.83
N PRO A 173 6.59 -18.35 -8.40
CA PRO A 173 7.02 -16.94 -8.56
C PRO A 173 7.16 -16.46 -10.01
N ASN A 174 7.10 -17.36 -10.97
CA ASN A 174 7.01 -16.99 -12.39
C ASN A 174 5.64 -16.41 -12.78
N ILE A 175 4.62 -16.64 -11.94
CA ILE A 175 3.28 -16.10 -12.15
C ILE A 175 3.17 -14.76 -11.39
N LEU A 176 2.90 -13.69 -12.15
CA LEU A 176 2.71 -12.36 -11.60
C LEU A 176 1.46 -11.71 -12.17
N TYR A 177 0.92 -10.80 -11.39
CA TYR A 177 -0.17 -9.93 -11.82
C TYR A 177 0.22 -8.47 -11.63
N ALA A 178 -0.12 -7.65 -12.62
CA ALA A 178 0.07 -6.19 -12.59
C ALA A 178 -1.28 -5.49 -12.70
N GLY A 179 -1.61 -4.69 -11.70
CA GLY A 179 -2.79 -3.83 -11.68
C GLY A 179 -2.47 -2.47 -12.28
N THR A 180 -3.23 -2.08 -13.27
CA THR A 180 -3.02 -0.87 -14.05
C THR A 180 -4.25 0.05 -14.05
N SER A 181 -4.13 1.22 -14.66
CA SER A 181 -5.28 2.09 -14.95
C SER A 181 -6.26 1.49 -15.97
N GLY A 182 -5.88 0.45 -16.70
CA GLY A 182 -6.68 -0.24 -17.73
C GLY A 182 -7.02 -1.69 -17.42
N GLY A 183 -6.91 -2.12 -16.16
CA GLY A 183 -7.22 -3.47 -15.71
C GLY A 183 -6.00 -4.27 -15.26
N VAL A 184 -6.05 -5.59 -15.42
CA VAL A 184 -5.05 -6.54 -14.96
C VAL A 184 -4.27 -7.13 -16.13
N TYR A 185 -2.96 -7.24 -15.97
CA TYR A 185 -2.07 -8.04 -16.80
C TYR A 185 -1.51 -9.20 -15.98
N ARG A 186 -1.32 -10.35 -16.61
CA ARG A 186 -0.69 -11.55 -16.03
C ARG A 186 0.57 -11.91 -16.80
N SER A 187 1.62 -12.25 -16.09
CA SER A 187 2.83 -12.91 -16.61
C SER A 187 2.89 -14.35 -16.10
N LEU A 188 3.40 -15.28 -16.92
CA LEU A 188 3.64 -16.67 -16.57
C LEU A 188 5.14 -17.05 -16.59
N ASP A 189 6.00 -16.07 -16.87
CA ASP A 189 7.43 -16.26 -17.14
C ASP A 189 8.35 -15.28 -16.37
N GLY A 190 7.91 -14.84 -15.18
CA GLY A 190 8.73 -13.99 -14.31
C GLY A 190 8.83 -12.54 -14.80
N ALA A 191 7.76 -12.04 -15.37
CA ALA A 191 7.61 -10.69 -15.93
C ALA A 191 8.32 -10.49 -17.29
N ASP A 192 8.76 -11.55 -17.98
CA ASP A 192 9.38 -11.42 -19.31
C ASP A 192 8.33 -11.09 -20.37
N HIS A 193 7.09 -11.61 -20.24
CA HIS A 193 5.96 -11.26 -21.09
C HIS A 193 4.67 -11.12 -20.29
N TRP A 194 3.84 -10.15 -20.68
CA TRP A 194 2.57 -9.85 -20.05
C TRP A 194 1.40 -10.03 -21.01
N THR A 195 0.31 -10.59 -20.53
CA THR A 195 -0.96 -10.75 -21.25
C THR A 195 -2.09 -10.08 -20.46
N LYS A 196 -2.92 -9.31 -21.14
CA LYS A 196 -4.08 -8.66 -20.55
C LYS A 196 -5.15 -9.69 -20.17
N THR A 197 -5.67 -9.65 -18.94
CA THR A 197 -6.66 -10.60 -18.43
C THR A 197 -7.85 -9.85 -17.82
N ASN A 198 -8.70 -9.27 -18.65
CA ASN A 198 -9.78 -8.36 -18.22
C ASN A 198 -11.19 -8.93 -18.41
N ASN A 199 -11.34 -10.19 -18.81
CA ASN A 199 -12.64 -10.80 -18.98
C ASN A 199 -13.47 -10.71 -17.67
N GLY A 200 -14.64 -10.08 -17.71
CA GLY A 200 -15.48 -9.82 -16.54
C GLY A 200 -15.08 -8.60 -15.66
N LEU A 201 -13.89 -8.02 -15.85
CA LEU A 201 -13.50 -6.78 -15.15
C LEU A 201 -14.16 -5.54 -15.75
N VAL A 202 -14.33 -5.50 -17.05
CA VAL A 202 -14.88 -4.37 -17.79
C VAL A 202 -16.04 -4.86 -18.63
N PRO A 203 -17.25 -4.23 -18.55
CA PRO A 203 -18.33 -4.55 -19.46
C PRO A 203 -17.94 -4.34 -20.92
N ASP A 204 -18.33 -5.27 -21.80
CA ASP A 204 -17.98 -5.27 -23.24
C ASP A 204 -18.45 -4.04 -24.02
N ASP A 205 -19.48 -3.35 -23.52
CA ASP A 205 -20.11 -2.18 -24.17
C ASP A 205 -19.44 -0.83 -23.82
N ALA A 206 -18.43 -0.85 -23.00
CA ALA A 206 -17.83 0.38 -22.47
C ALA A 206 -16.60 0.84 -23.25
N LYS A 207 -16.76 1.39 -24.46
CA LYS A 207 -15.69 2.11 -25.19
C LYS A 207 -15.03 3.24 -24.40
N MET A 208 -15.60 3.65 -23.27
CA MET A 208 -15.03 4.63 -22.32
C MET A 208 -14.53 3.99 -21.02
N ALA A 209 -14.62 2.68 -20.85
CA ALA A 209 -14.32 2.01 -19.58
C ALA A 209 -12.82 1.72 -19.36
N SER A 210 -11.99 1.74 -20.40
CA SER A 210 -10.56 1.45 -20.25
C SER A 210 -9.80 2.45 -19.38
N MET A 211 -10.26 3.70 -19.30
CA MET A 211 -9.65 4.72 -18.42
C MET A 211 -10.29 4.78 -17.02
N ALA A 212 -11.38 4.05 -16.77
CA ALA A 212 -12.18 4.19 -15.55
C ALA A 212 -11.99 3.04 -14.54
N LEU A 213 -11.36 1.93 -14.90
CA LEU A 213 -11.13 0.80 -14.00
C LEU A 213 -9.66 0.75 -13.57
N GLY A 214 -9.26 1.61 -12.66
CA GLY A 214 -7.97 1.50 -12.00
C GLY A 214 -7.93 0.32 -11.04
N VAL A 215 -6.94 -0.56 -11.19
CA VAL A 215 -6.69 -1.65 -10.24
C VAL A 215 -5.62 -1.20 -9.24
N ASN A 216 -6.05 -0.94 -8.01
CA ASN A 216 -5.21 -0.34 -6.98
C ASN A 216 -4.50 -1.36 -6.11
N ARG A 217 -5.07 -2.58 -5.99
CA ARG A 217 -4.54 -3.68 -5.16
C ARG A 217 -4.80 -5.02 -5.83
N LEU A 218 -3.85 -5.92 -5.67
CA LEU A 218 -3.95 -7.31 -6.07
C LEU A 218 -3.52 -8.18 -4.89
N LEU A 219 -4.28 -9.24 -4.63
CA LEU A 219 -3.96 -10.26 -3.63
C LEU A 219 -4.14 -11.63 -4.26
N ILE A 220 -3.18 -12.51 -4.04
CA ILE A 220 -3.28 -13.93 -4.38
C ILE A 220 -3.55 -14.69 -3.08
N ASP A 221 -4.51 -15.60 -3.11
CA ASP A 221 -4.74 -16.47 -1.97
C ASP A 221 -3.57 -17.47 -1.83
N SER A 222 -2.87 -17.42 -0.71
CA SER A 222 -1.72 -18.30 -0.48
C SER A 222 -2.10 -19.76 -0.28
N ALA A 223 -3.35 -20.06 0.02
CA ALA A 223 -3.87 -21.44 0.14
C ALA A 223 -4.34 -21.99 -1.21
N ASP A 224 -4.81 -21.12 -2.10
CA ASP A 224 -5.27 -21.46 -3.44
C ASP A 224 -4.87 -20.36 -4.44
N PRO A 225 -3.69 -20.43 -5.07
CA PRO A 225 -3.21 -19.41 -5.99
C PRO A 225 -4.02 -19.22 -7.29
N ASP A 226 -4.99 -20.07 -7.56
CA ASP A 226 -5.96 -19.87 -8.63
C ASP A 226 -6.93 -18.73 -8.30
N VAL A 227 -7.06 -18.42 -6.98
CA VAL A 227 -7.89 -17.35 -6.46
C VAL A 227 -7.08 -16.05 -6.35
N VAL A 228 -7.52 -15.03 -7.10
CA VAL A 228 -6.93 -13.71 -7.03
C VAL A 228 -8.02 -12.66 -6.80
N TYR A 229 -7.75 -11.70 -5.95
CA TYR A 229 -8.62 -10.56 -5.69
C TYR A 229 -8.03 -9.28 -6.27
N ALA A 230 -8.87 -8.46 -6.89
CA ALA A 230 -8.52 -7.15 -7.41
C ALA A 230 -9.36 -6.06 -6.74
N GLY A 231 -8.71 -5.18 -5.98
CA GLY A 231 -9.32 -3.97 -5.44
C GLY A 231 -9.19 -2.85 -6.46
N THR A 232 -10.33 -2.30 -6.87
CA THR A 232 -10.39 -1.36 -7.99
C THR A 232 -11.02 -0.02 -7.59
N THR A 233 -11.08 0.91 -8.53
CA THR A 233 -11.83 2.17 -8.38
C THR A 233 -13.35 1.95 -8.28
N ARG A 234 -13.84 0.74 -8.62
CA ARG A 234 -15.27 0.37 -8.66
C ARG A 234 -15.66 -0.80 -7.76
N GLY A 235 -14.84 -1.14 -6.78
CA GLY A 235 -15.08 -2.23 -5.84
C GLY A 235 -14.07 -3.37 -5.99
N VAL A 236 -14.45 -4.55 -5.49
CA VAL A 236 -13.60 -5.74 -5.47
C VAL A 236 -14.07 -6.72 -6.53
N PHE A 237 -13.12 -7.30 -7.24
CA PHE A 237 -13.31 -8.41 -8.17
C PHE A 237 -12.52 -9.62 -7.70
N LYS A 238 -12.98 -10.81 -8.06
CA LYS A 238 -12.36 -12.09 -7.75
C LYS A 238 -12.31 -12.96 -8.99
N THR A 239 -11.23 -13.68 -9.16
CA THR A 239 -11.11 -14.79 -10.09
C THR A 239 -10.90 -16.09 -9.34
N LEU A 240 -11.32 -17.21 -9.91
CA LEU A 240 -11.09 -18.57 -9.41
C LEU A 240 -10.24 -19.40 -10.38
N ASN A 241 -9.69 -18.77 -11.42
CA ASN A 241 -9.00 -19.43 -12.53
C ASN A 241 -7.82 -18.58 -13.03
N LYS A 242 -7.01 -18.05 -12.10
CA LYS A 242 -5.78 -17.28 -12.41
C LYS A 242 -6.01 -16.06 -13.32
N GLY A 243 -7.19 -15.44 -13.23
CA GLY A 243 -7.52 -14.23 -14.00
C GLY A 243 -8.10 -14.49 -15.39
N GLU A 244 -8.43 -15.73 -15.76
CA GLU A 244 -9.12 -16.02 -17.02
C GLU A 244 -10.51 -15.35 -17.05
N GLU A 245 -11.20 -15.33 -15.90
CA GLU A 245 -12.49 -14.68 -15.72
C GLU A 245 -12.59 -14.01 -14.35
N TRP A 246 -13.12 -12.80 -14.30
CA TRP A 246 -13.32 -12.04 -13.08
C TRP A 246 -14.81 -11.85 -12.80
N THR A 247 -15.18 -11.99 -11.53
CA THR A 247 -16.52 -11.72 -11.03
C THR A 247 -16.48 -10.59 -10.04
N ARG A 248 -17.38 -9.62 -10.17
CA ARG A 248 -17.51 -8.53 -9.22
C ARG A 248 -18.12 -9.05 -7.92
N LEU A 249 -17.45 -8.79 -6.81
CA LEU A 249 -17.94 -9.05 -5.46
C LEU A 249 -18.69 -7.82 -4.92
N ALA A 250 -19.38 -8.03 -3.78
CA ALA A 250 -20.05 -6.92 -3.06
C ALA A 250 -21.13 -6.21 -3.88
N ALA A 251 -21.93 -6.97 -4.63
CA ALA A 251 -23.16 -6.46 -5.21
C ALA A 251 -24.01 -5.80 -4.10
N GLY A 252 -24.36 -4.52 -4.25
CA GLY A 252 -25.11 -3.76 -3.24
C GLY A 252 -24.30 -2.70 -2.46
N LEU A 253 -22.97 -2.76 -2.44
CA LEU A 253 -22.14 -1.70 -1.84
C LEU A 253 -21.97 -0.47 -2.76
N GLY A 254 -22.47 -0.54 -3.99
CA GLY A 254 -22.26 0.49 -5.00
C GLY A 254 -20.82 0.54 -5.51
N GLU A 255 -20.41 1.66 -6.09
CA GLU A 255 -19.02 1.88 -6.49
C GLU A 255 -18.21 2.36 -5.30
N LEU A 256 -17.18 1.60 -4.94
CA LEU A 256 -16.26 1.89 -3.87
C LEU A 256 -14.84 1.97 -4.41
N TYR A 257 -14.16 3.06 -4.13
CA TYR A 257 -12.72 3.15 -4.34
C TYR A 257 -12.00 2.30 -3.29
N VAL A 258 -11.44 1.17 -3.71
CA VAL A 258 -10.66 0.28 -2.85
C VAL A 258 -9.21 0.75 -2.83
N SER A 259 -8.75 1.21 -1.68
CA SER A 259 -7.38 1.66 -1.47
C SER A 259 -6.46 0.56 -0.94
N SER A 260 -7.02 -0.41 -0.23
CA SER A 260 -6.29 -1.51 0.39
C SER A 260 -7.14 -2.77 0.47
N LEU A 261 -6.50 -3.93 0.30
CA LEU A 261 -7.08 -5.25 0.55
C LEU A 261 -6.11 -6.05 1.40
N VAL A 262 -6.63 -6.85 2.33
CA VAL A 262 -5.87 -7.80 3.13
C VAL A 262 -6.67 -9.09 3.22
N LEU A 263 -6.00 -10.21 3.02
CA LEU A 263 -6.51 -11.56 3.20
C LEU A 263 -5.85 -12.17 4.44
N GLU A 264 -6.62 -12.88 5.26
CA GLU A 264 -6.07 -13.62 6.38
C GLU A 264 -5.20 -14.77 5.85
N PRO A 265 -3.94 -14.91 6.30
CA PRO A 265 -3.06 -15.96 5.85
C PRO A 265 -3.65 -17.36 6.10
N GLY A 266 -3.72 -18.17 5.04
CA GLY A 266 -4.29 -19.54 5.11
C GLY A 266 -5.81 -19.61 5.25
N ASN A 267 -6.52 -18.49 5.19
CA ASN A 267 -7.98 -18.43 5.27
C ASN A 267 -8.54 -17.50 4.18
N GLY A 268 -8.68 -18.00 2.98
CA GLY A 268 -9.21 -17.28 1.82
C GLY A 268 -10.65 -16.75 1.96
N GLN A 269 -11.34 -17.06 3.06
CA GLN A 269 -12.70 -16.59 3.31
C GLN A 269 -12.71 -15.26 4.09
N HIS A 270 -11.61 -14.92 4.78
CA HIS A 270 -11.58 -13.75 5.66
C HIS A 270 -10.75 -12.61 5.06
N LEU A 271 -11.44 -11.54 4.68
CA LEU A 271 -10.86 -10.38 4.00
C LEU A 271 -11.22 -9.07 4.69
N TYR A 272 -10.35 -8.08 4.54
CA TYR A 272 -10.63 -6.68 4.87
C TYR A 272 -10.40 -5.81 3.63
N MET A 273 -11.29 -4.85 3.44
CA MET A 273 -11.23 -3.85 2.37
C MET A 273 -11.20 -2.45 3.00
N GLY A 274 -10.15 -1.69 2.71
CA GLY A 274 -10.06 -0.27 3.03
C GLY A 274 -10.55 0.59 1.88
N THR A 275 -11.38 1.56 2.19
CA THR A 275 -12.02 2.46 1.22
C THR A 275 -12.03 3.91 1.71
N SER A 276 -12.55 4.83 0.88
CA SER A 276 -12.86 6.20 1.31
C SER A 276 -14.08 6.29 2.27
N ARG A 277 -14.81 5.18 2.49
CA ARG A 277 -15.97 5.09 3.38
C ARG A 277 -15.73 4.17 4.57
N GLY A 278 -14.48 3.91 4.91
CA GLY A 278 -14.06 3.07 6.03
C GLY A 278 -13.61 1.68 5.63
N ILE A 279 -13.62 0.81 6.60
CA ILE A 279 -13.20 -0.59 6.51
C ILE A 279 -14.42 -1.48 6.41
N PHE A 280 -14.35 -2.43 5.50
CA PHE A 280 -15.32 -3.50 5.36
C PHE A 280 -14.61 -4.84 5.58
N GLN A 281 -15.27 -5.74 6.31
CA GLN A 281 -14.83 -7.11 6.58
C GLN A 281 -15.78 -8.09 5.89
N SER A 282 -15.21 -9.12 5.27
CA SER A 282 -15.93 -10.29 4.78
C SER A 282 -15.40 -11.54 5.47
N ARG A 283 -16.27 -12.52 5.72
CA ARG A 283 -15.93 -13.83 6.28
C ARG A 283 -16.38 -14.98 5.38
N ASP A 284 -16.77 -14.66 4.15
CA ASP A 284 -17.31 -15.59 3.16
C ASP A 284 -16.67 -15.41 1.77
N GLY A 285 -15.39 -15.05 1.75
CA GLY A 285 -14.63 -14.87 0.50
C GLY A 285 -15.08 -13.68 -0.33
N GLY A 286 -15.68 -12.67 0.30
CA GLY A 286 -16.09 -11.42 -0.34
C GLY A 286 -17.54 -11.40 -0.85
N HIS A 287 -18.35 -12.42 -0.54
CA HIS A 287 -19.76 -12.46 -0.95
C HIS A 287 -20.59 -11.43 -0.14
N THR A 288 -20.37 -11.37 1.17
CA THR A 288 -21.01 -10.38 2.05
C THR A 288 -19.98 -9.54 2.79
N TRP A 289 -20.33 -8.29 3.12
CA TRP A 289 -19.45 -7.35 3.77
C TRP A 289 -20.15 -6.62 4.92
N LYS A 290 -19.46 -6.51 6.05
CA LYS A 290 -19.86 -5.75 7.24
C LYS A 290 -18.90 -4.59 7.42
N THR A 291 -19.39 -3.40 7.77
CA THR A 291 -18.53 -2.27 8.18
C THR A 291 -17.94 -2.53 9.56
N THR A 292 -16.67 -2.16 9.75
CA THR A 292 -15.95 -2.32 11.02
C THR A 292 -15.17 -1.06 11.34
N ASN A 293 -15.88 0.00 11.71
CA ASN A 293 -15.33 1.36 11.83
C ASN A 293 -15.34 1.91 13.27
N ASN A 294 -15.73 1.11 14.26
CA ASN A 294 -15.84 1.54 15.64
C ASN A 294 -14.49 2.04 16.19
N GLY A 295 -14.42 3.31 16.61
CA GLY A 295 -13.19 3.95 17.08
C GLY A 295 -12.34 4.64 16.02
N LEU A 296 -12.74 4.59 14.72
CA LEU A 296 -12.12 5.40 13.67
C LEU A 296 -12.79 6.78 13.62
N ASP A 297 -11.98 7.83 13.66
CA ASP A 297 -12.41 9.22 13.48
C ASP A 297 -12.26 9.70 12.02
N ASN A 298 -11.58 8.93 11.16
CA ASN A 298 -11.41 9.20 9.74
C ASN A 298 -11.61 7.92 8.93
N LEU A 299 -12.63 7.92 8.08
CA LEU A 299 -13.02 6.78 7.25
C LEU A 299 -12.27 6.72 5.91
N ASN A 300 -11.42 7.68 5.59
CA ASN A 300 -10.62 7.64 4.37
C ASN A 300 -9.38 6.76 4.61
N ILE A 301 -9.54 5.47 4.38
CA ILE A 301 -8.51 4.46 4.60
C ILE A 301 -7.52 4.44 3.43
N ARG A 302 -6.24 4.44 3.74
CA ARG A 302 -5.16 4.35 2.74
C ARG A 302 -4.50 2.99 2.70
N THR A 303 -4.30 2.38 3.87
CA THR A 303 -3.59 1.11 3.99
C THR A 303 -4.12 0.32 5.18
N ILE A 304 -4.18 -1.00 5.01
CA ILE A 304 -4.43 -1.97 6.08
C ILE A 304 -3.26 -2.94 6.08
N ALA A 305 -2.79 -3.33 7.25
CA ALA A 305 -1.83 -4.40 7.42
C ALA A 305 -2.30 -5.33 8.55
N MET A 306 -2.14 -6.63 8.34
CA MET A 306 -2.47 -7.68 9.30
C MET A 306 -1.18 -8.30 9.82
N ASP A 307 -1.17 -8.65 11.08
CA ASP A 307 -0.15 -9.52 11.64
C ASP A 307 -0.30 -10.93 11.04
N PRO A 308 0.72 -11.47 10.36
CA PRO A 308 0.60 -12.76 9.69
C PRO A 308 0.48 -13.96 10.64
N ARG A 309 0.70 -13.76 11.96
CA ARG A 309 0.63 -14.79 13.00
C ARG A 309 -0.55 -14.62 13.95
N ASP A 310 -1.10 -13.42 14.03
CA ASP A 310 -2.26 -13.08 14.84
C ASP A 310 -3.24 -12.23 14.02
N PRO A 311 -4.20 -12.85 13.32
CA PRO A 311 -5.16 -12.15 12.48
C PRO A 311 -6.07 -11.18 13.23
N LEU A 312 -6.13 -11.24 14.56
CA LEU A 312 -6.85 -10.27 15.38
C LEU A 312 -6.10 -8.93 15.46
N MET A 313 -4.80 -8.95 15.20
CA MET A 313 -3.97 -7.75 15.21
C MET A 313 -3.91 -7.09 13.84
N LEU A 314 -4.49 -5.92 13.73
CA LEU A 314 -4.56 -5.13 12.49
C LEU A 314 -4.04 -3.71 12.73
N TYR A 315 -3.48 -3.13 11.68
CA TYR A 315 -3.08 -1.72 11.63
C TYR A 315 -3.72 -1.05 10.44
N VAL A 316 -4.18 0.17 10.63
CA VAL A 316 -4.83 0.97 9.58
C VAL A 316 -4.21 2.36 9.53
N GLY A 317 -3.78 2.74 8.34
CA GLY A 317 -3.35 4.10 8.04
C GLY A 317 -4.46 4.87 7.36
N THR A 318 -4.72 6.07 7.87
CA THR A 318 -5.76 6.97 7.35
C THR A 318 -5.18 8.15 6.58
N ASN A 319 -6.04 8.82 5.83
CA ASN A 319 -5.69 10.01 5.06
C ASN A 319 -5.85 11.29 5.91
N GLY A 320 -5.13 11.38 7.04
CA GLY A 320 -5.09 12.61 7.85
C GLY A 320 -5.23 12.43 9.35
N SER A 321 -5.73 11.27 9.87
CA SER A 321 -5.84 11.01 11.31
C SER A 321 -4.84 9.99 11.83
N GLY A 322 -3.76 9.74 11.07
CA GLY A 322 -2.66 8.89 11.53
C GLY A 322 -2.93 7.39 11.46
N LEU A 323 -2.35 6.68 12.43
CA LEU A 323 -2.36 5.23 12.53
C LEU A 323 -3.37 4.77 13.59
N PHE A 324 -4.13 3.74 13.26
CA PHE A 324 -5.01 3.03 14.20
C PHE A 324 -4.62 1.55 14.28
N ARG A 325 -4.92 0.93 15.40
CA ARG A 325 -4.69 -0.48 15.65
C ARG A 325 -5.95 -1.13 16.22
N SER A 326 -6.24 -2.34 15.75
CA SER A 326 -7.19 -3.27 16.33
C SER A 326 -6.45 -4.45 16.97
N ARG A 327 -7.04 -5.04 18.01
CA ARG A 327 -6.59 -6.28 18.67
C ARG A 327 -7.69 -7.33 18.76
N ASP A 328 -8.79 -7.08 18.09
CA ASP A 328 -10.02 -7.87 18.13
C ASP A 328 -10.57 -8.18 16.72
N GLY A 329 -9.66 -8.22 15.72
CA GLY A 329 -10.05 -8.53 14.34
C GLY A 329 -10.88 -7.41 13.70
N GLY A 330 -10.63 -6.16 14.07
CA GLY A 330 -11.28 -5.00 13.48
C GLY A 330 -12.62 -4.61 14.12
N GLU A 331 -13.08 -5.29 15.18
CA GLU A 331 -14.34 -4.91 15.86
C GLU A 331 -14.21 -3.54 16.51
N SER A 332 -13.00 -3.18 17.02
CA SER A 332 -12.70 -1.84 17.51
C SER A 332 -11.30 -1.36 17.10
N TRP A 333 -11.15 -0.03 17.00
CA TRP A 333 -9.92 0.62 16.62
C TRP A 333 -9.48 1.65 17.64
N THR A 334 -8.19 1.67 17.96
CA THR A 334 -7.57 2.62 18.87
C THR A 334 -6.50 3.40 18.13
N HIS A 335 -6.53 4.73 18.24
CA HIS A 335 -5.51 5.60 17.69
C HIS A 335 -4.13 5.29 18.30
N VAL A 336 -3.11 5.21 17.44
CA VAL A 336 -1.71 4.95 17.81
C VAL A 336 -0.90 6.21 17.52
N PRO A 337 -0.51 6.98 18.54
CA PRO A 337 0.31 8.16 18.33
C PRO A 337 1.70 7.74 17.82
N LEU A 338 2.07 8.22 16.64
CA LEU A 338 3.44 8.16 16.14
C LEU A 338 4.26 9.25 16.87
N ALA A 339 4.46 9.07 18.18
CA ALA A 339 5.06 10.06 19.03
C ALA A 339 6.46 10.39 18.54
N THR A 340 6.65 11.63 18.20
CA THR A 340 7.96 12.26 18.13
C THR A 340 8.46 12.40 19.57
N GLY A 341 9.15 11.40 20.10
CA GLY A 341 10.03 11.64 21.22
C GLY A 341 10.95 12.79 20.80
N ARG A 342 10.86 13.96 21.44
CA ARG A 342 11.93 14.95 21.35
C ARG A 342 13.22 14.20 21.69
N PRO A 343 14.29 14.29 20.92
CA PRO A 343 15.58 13.86 21.41
C PRO A 343 15.90 14.68 22.66
N GLN A 344 16.04 14.00 23.80
CA GLN A 344 16.76 14.56 24.93
C GLN A 344 18.21 14.69 24.56
#